data_8b428548e65d6942556ff34ea130f411
#
_entry.id   8b428548e65d6942556ff34ea130f411
#
_cell.length_a   1.000
_cell.length_b   1.000
_cell.length_c   1.000
_cell.angle_alpha   90.00
_cell.angle_beta   90.00
_cell.angle_gamma   90.00
#
_symmetry.space_group_name_H-M   'P 1'
#
loop_
_entity.id
_entity.type
_entity.pdbx_description
1 polymer ?
#
loop_
_entity_poly.entity_id
_entity_poly.type
_entity_poly.pdbx_seq_one_letter_code
_entity_poly.pdbx_strand_id
1 'polypeptide(L)'
;LTNLWNLTKYDTTQMLRHLKRGKIDEKENWEDGVFDVNAYYYSDKNMMVIPAGILQSPFFDLKRSEAWNLGGIGAAIGHEITHGFDDDGRLYDKNGVMKDWWSEADAAKYKEMSQDLMELFSKATYMGGNVDGEMTLSENIADLGGVSIALEALEMEFAAGKYTAAAKKNAYKEFFTSYAVSWRNKDRAKKAEQSQAAPEAPAGVYTVEDIIQDIQMLDRKSTRLN
;
A
#
# COMPACT_ATOMS: atom_id res chain seq x y z
N LEU A 1 16.70 -5.67 -31.50
CA LEU A 1 16.00 -4.48 -32.01
C LEU A 1 14.74 -4.85 -32.80
N THR A 2 14.80 -5.78 -33.78
CA THR A 2 13.65 -6.19 -34.62
C THR A 2 12.48 -6.74 -33.79
N ASN A 3 12.76 -7.57 -32.78
CA ASN A 3 11.71 -8.12 -31.91
C ASN A 3 11.05 -7.04 -31.06
N LEU A 4 11.83 -6.10 -30.52
CA LEU A 4 11.30 -4.96 -29.78
C LEU A 4 10.39 -4.09 -30.65
N TRP A 5 10.83 -3.78 -31.87
CA TRP A 5 10.03 -3.05 -32.84
C TRP A 5 8.71 -3.76 -33.20
N ASN A 6 8.73 -5.06 -33.35
CA ASN A 6 7.53 -5.85 -33.65
C ASN A 6 6.56 -5.85 -32.48
N LEU A 7 7.05 -5.93 -31.22
CA LEU A 7 6.23 -5.82 -30.02
C LEU A 7 5.59 -4.44 -29.94
N THR A 8 6.38 -3.37 -30.03
CA THR A 8 5.84 -1.99 -29.99
C THR A 8 4.79 -1.76 -31.09
N LYS A 9 5.02 -2.28 -32.31
CA LYS A 9 4.04 -2.19 -33.39
C LYS A 9 2.75 -2.94 -33.07
N TYR A 10 2.86 -4.12 -32.46
CA TYR A 10 1.70 -4.91 -32.03
C TYR A 10 0.89 -4.14 -31.00
N ASP A 11 1.54 -3.65 -29.93
CA ASP A 11 0.90 -2.91 -28.85
C ASP A 11 0.21 -1.63 -29.36
N THR A 12 0.90 -0.85 -30.19
CA THR A 12 0.32 0.34 -30.83
C THR A 12 -0.90 -0.04 -31.69
N THR A 13 -0.84 -1.16 -32.39
CA THR A 13 -1.97 -1.63 -33.21
C THR A 13 -3.16 -2.03 -32.35
N GLN A 14 -2.95 -2.68 -31.20
CA GLN A 14 -4.02 -3.01 -30.26
C GLN A 14 -4.63 -1.73 -29.68
N MET A 15 -3.81 -0.80 -29.20
CA MET A 15 -4.26 0.49 -28.70
C MET A 15 -5.15 1.24 -29.70
N LEU A 16 -4.74 1.32 -30.97
CA LEU A 16 -5.54 1.95 -32.03
C LEU A 16 -6.86 1.21 -32.32
N ARG A 17 -6.88 -0.12 -32.16
CA ARG A 17 -8.12 -0.91 -32.26
C ARG A 17 -9.08 -0.61 -31.13
N HIS A 18 -8.58 -0.50 -29.89
CA HIS A 18 -9.38 -0.13 -28.72
C HIS A 18 -9.97 1.28 -28.89
N LEU A 19 -9.15 2.26 -29.29
CA LEU A 19 -9.62 3.63 -29.59
C LEU A 19 -10.73 3.67 -30.65
N LYS A 20 -10.65 2.86 -31.70
CA LYS A 20 -11.67 2.76 -32.75
C LYS A 20 -12.98 2.13 -32.27
N ARG A 21 -12.97 1.26 -31.27
CA ARG A 21 -14.17 0.64 -30.71
C ARG A 21 -14.99 1.62 -29.83
N GLY A 22 -14.38 2.75 -29.43
CA GLY A 22 -15.08 3.82 -28.68
C GLY A 22 -15.52 3.42 -27.25
N LYS A 23 -15.20 2.20 -26.82
CA LYS A 23 -15.31 1.72 -25.42
C LYS A 23 -14.06 0.92 -25.13
N ILE A 24 -13.33 1.32 -24.12
CA ILE A 24 -12.31 0.49 -23.49
C ILE A 24 -13.11 -0.43 -22.56
N ASP A 25 -13.16 -1.71 -22.85
CA ASP A 25 -13.57 -2.68 -21.84
C ASP A 25 -12.37 -2.87 -20.93
N GLU A 26 -12.44 -2.32 -19.73
CA GLU A 26 -11.36 -2.39 -18.75
C GLU A 26 -10.98 -3.84 -18.41
N LYS A 27 -11.92 -4.78 -18.58
CA LYS A 27 -11.64 -6.21 -18.43
C LYS A 27 -10.76 -6.78 -19.56
N GLU A 28 -10.81 -6.18 -20.76
CA GLU A 28 -9.94 -6.54 -21.87
C GLU A 28 -8.57 -5.83 -21.81
N ASN A 29 -8.41 -4.84 -20.92
CA ASN A 29 -7.22 -3.99 -20.83
C ASN A 29 -6.43 -4.27 -19.55
N TRP A 30 -6.27 -5.53 -19.20
CA TRP A 30 -5.39 -5.97 -18.12
C TRP A 30 -3.92 -5.73 -18.55
N GLU A 31 -3.27 -4.78 -17.90
CA GLU A 31 -1.90 -4.37 -18.23
C GLU A 31 -0.85 -5.09 -17.38
N ASP A 32 -1.25 -5.59 -16.22
CA ASP A 32 -0.34 -6.20 -15.24
C ASP A 32 -0.13 -7.69 -15.51
N GLY A 33 1.02 -8.19 -15.07
CA GLY A 33 1.30 -9.62 -15.14
C GLY A 33 0.47 -10.40 -14.13
N VAL A 34 -0.27 -11.42 -14.58
CA VAL A 34 -1.08 -12.28 -13.69
C VAL A 34 -0.24 -12.93 -12.59
N PHE A 35 1.06 -13.14 -12.85
CA PHE A 35 2.01 -13.75 -11.92
C PHE A 35 2.82 -12.75 -11.10
N ASP A 36 2.56 -11.47 -11.23
CA ASP A 36 3.27 -10.44 -10.47
C ASP A 36 3.00 -10.61 -8.98
N VAL A 37 4.06 -10.58 -8.20
CA VAL A 37 3.98 -10.60 -6.73
C VAL A 37 3.91 -9.15 -6.28
N ASN A 38 2.81 -8.51 -6.64
CA ASN A 38 2.48 -7.13 -6.33
C ASN A 38 0.98 -6.92 -6.35
N ALA A 39 0.52 -5.74 -5.89
CA ALA A 39 -0.82 -5.22 -6.06
C ALA A 39 -0.72 -3.79 -6.60
N TYR A 40 -1.78 -3.23 -7.12
CA TYR A 40 -1.76 -1.93 -7.77
C TYR A 40 -3.07 -1.18 -7.52
N TYR A 41 -2.97 0.15 -7.43
CA TYR A 41 -4.11 1.05 -7.46
C TYR A 41 -3.97 2.05 -8.61
N TYR A 42 -5.00 2.19 -9.42
CA TYR A 42 -5.09 3.13 -10.53
C TYR A 42 -6.05 4.27 -10.18
N SER A 43 -5.50 5.41 -9.83
CA SER A 43 -6.29 6.58 -9.39
C SER A 43 -7.19 7.12 -10.50
N ASP A 44 -6.74 7.10 -11.75
CA ASP A 44 -7.48 7.52 -12.93
C ASP A 44 -8.65 6.58 -13.31
N LYS A 45 -8.66 5.37 -12.76
CA LYS A 45 -9.71 4.37 -12.94
C LYS A 45 -10.51 4.10 -11.64
N ASN A 46 -10.03 4.62 -10.51
CA ASN A 46 -10.50 4.26 -9.17
C ASN A 46 -10.63 2.73 -9.02
N MET A 47 -9.56 2.03 -9.37
CA MET A 47 -9.55 0.58 -9.50
C MET A 47 -8.31 0.00 -8.81
N MET A 48 -8.54 -1.04 -8.02
CA MET A 48 -7.46 -1.86 -7.44
C MET A 48 -7.31 -3.16 -8.23
N VAL A 49 -6.08 -3.60 -8.43
CA VAL A 49 -5.73 -4.84 -9.11
C VAL A 49 -4.90 -5.72 -8.18
N ILE A 50 -5.34 -6.95 -7.99
CA ILE A 50 -4.66 -7.96 -7.18
C ILE A 50 -4.29 -9.14 -8.09
N PRO A 51 -3.09 -9.19 -8.66
CA PRO A 51 -2.62 -10.33 -9.45
C PRO A 51 -2.58 -11.63 -8.64
N ALA A 52 -2.79 -12.76 -9.31
CA ALA A 52 -2.75 -14.06 -8.65
C ALA A 52 -1.37 -14.37 -8.01
N GLY A 53 -0.32 -13.76 -8.53
CA GLY A 53 1.05 -13.94 -8.05
C GLY A 53 1.26 -13.54 -6.59
N ILE A 54 0.54 -12.53 -6.08
CA ILE A 54 0.64 -12.12 -4.66
C ILE A 54 -0.17 -13.03 -3.71
N LEU A 55 -1.15 -13.78 -4.24
CA LEU A 55 -2.05 -14.62 -3.44
C LEU A 55 -1.38 -15.95 -3.00
N GLN A 56 -0.16 -15.85 -2.51
CA GLN A 56 0.63 -16.95 -1.99
C GLN A 56 1.53 -16.48 -0.84
N SER A 57 2.16 -17.45 -0.15
CA SER A 57 3.12 -17.12 0.91
C SER A 57 4.27 -16.22 0.37
N PRO A 58 4.68 -15.18 1.11
CA PRO A 58 4.34 -14.90 2.52
C PRO A 58 3.05 -14.11 2.72
N PHE A 59 2.44 -13.52 1.69
CA PHE A 59 1.28 -12.63 1.79
C PHE A 59 0.01 -13.37 2.17
N PHE A 60 -0.23 -14.52 1.57
CA PHE A 60 -1.44 -15.31 1.78
C PHE A 60 -1.15 -16.82 1.90
N ASP A 61 -1.80 -17.50 2.84
CA ASP A 61 -1.73 -18.95 2.99
C ASP A 61 -3.01 -19.48 3.63
N LEU A 62 -3.74 -20.33 2.91
CA LEU A 62 -4.97 -20.98 3.41
C LEU A 62 -4.77 -21.82 4.66
N LYS A 63 -3.54 -22.20 4.99
CA LYS A 63 -3.19 -22.99 6.19
C LYS A 63 -2.89 -22.12 7.40
N ARG A 64 -2.78 -20.82 7.23
CA ARG A 64 -2.52 -19.85 8.30
C ARG A 64 -3.82 -19.34 8.90
N SER A 65 -3.72 -18.71 10.07
CA SER A 65 -4.84 -18.07 10.72
C SER A 65 -5.35 -16.85 9.93
N GLU A 66 -6.58 -16.45 10.20
CA GLU A 66 -7.17 -15.22 9.66
C GLU A 66 -6.34 -13.99 10.04
N ALA A 67 -5.88 -13.92 11.31
CA ALA A 67 -5.00 -12.86 11.78
C ALA A 67 -3.69 -12.77 10.99
N TRP A 68 -3.09 -13.91 10.64
CA TRP A 68 -1.90 -13.95 9.78
C TRP A 68 -2.21 -13.40 8.40
N ASN A 69 -3.28 -13.86 7.76
CA ASN A 69 -3.66 -13.42 6.41
C ASN A 69 -4.09 -11.94 6.38
N LEU A 70 -4.71 -11.44 7.44
CA LEU A 70 -5.01 -10.01 7.58
C LEU A 70 -3.73 -9.17 7.69
N GLY A 71 -2.72 -9.63 8.42
CA GLY A 71 -1.43 -8.94 8.50
C GLY A 71 -0.58 -9.03 7.23
N GLY A 72 -0.84 -10.00 6.35
CA GLY A 72 -0.19 -10.15 5.05
C GLY A 72 -1.00 -9.50 3.93
N ILE A 73 -1.80 -10.32 3.23
CA ILE A 73 -2.59 -9.84 2.08
C ILE A 73 -3.65 -8.81 2.49
N GLY A 74 -4.21 -8.88 3.71
CA GLY A 74 -5.16 -7.88 4.18
C GLY A 74 -4.55 -6.49 4.28
N ALA A 75 -3.33 -6.37 4.81
CA ALA A 75 -2.60 -5.12 4.85
C ALA A 75 -2.24 -4.62 3.44
N ALA A 76 -1.85 -5.51 2.51
CA ALA A 76 -1.60 -5.15 1.12
C ALA A 76 -2.88 -4.63 0.42
N ILE A 77 -4.02 -5.25 0.61
CA ILE A 77 -5.31 -4.77 0.09
C ILE A 77 -5.65 -3.39 0.67
N GLY A 78 -5.48 -3.21 1.99
CA GLY A 78 -5.70 -1.92 2.64
C GLY A 78 -4.75 -0.83 2.14
N HIS A 79 -3.49 -1.18 1.84
CA HIS A 79 -2.50 -0.31 1.22
C HIS A 79 -2.98 0.21 -0.14
N GLU A 80 -3.41 -0.68 -1.03
CA GLU A 80 -3.94 -0.28 -2.34
C GLU A 80 -5.20 0.61 -2.22
N ILE A 81 -6.10 0.30 -1.28
CA ILE A 81 -7.27 1.17 -1.04
C ILE A 81 -6.82 2.57 -0.59
N THR A 82 -5.78 2.63 0.23
CA THR A 82 -5.28 3.90 0.79
C THR A 82 -4.60 4.77 -0.27
N HIS A 83 -4.04 4.19 -1.33
CA HIS A 83 -3.54 4.94 -2.48
C HIS A 83 -4.60 5.85 -3.14
N GLY A 84 -5.89 5.55 -3.00
CA GLY A 84 -6.95 6.46 -3.41
C GLY A 84 -7.02 7.76 -2.61
N PHE A 85 -6.29 7.86 -1.50
CA PHE A 85 -6.30 8.96 -0.53
C PHE A 85 -4.90 9.45 -0.15
N ASP A 86 -3.85 8.94 -0.74
CA ASP A 86 -2.48 9.44 -0.56
C ASP A 86 -2.31 10.83 -1.21
N ASP A 87 -1.10 11.38 -1.19
CA ASP A 87 -0.83 12.72 -1.71
C ASP A 87 -1.07 12.89 -3.21
N ASP A 88 -0.99 11.80 -3.98
CA ASP A 88 -1.28 11.76 -5.41
C ASP A 88 -2.73 11.33 -5.70
N GLY A 89 -3.19 10.21 -5.11
CA GLY A 89 -4.51 9.64 -5.39
C GLY A 89 -5.65 10.52 -4.95
N ARG A 90 -5.49 11.26 -3.84
CA ARG A 90 -6.49 12.24 -3.38
C ARG A 90 -6.83 13.34 -4.39
N LEU A 91 -6.01 13.53 -5.41
CA LEU A 91 -6.25 14.51 -6.47
C LEU A 91 -7.26 14.01 -7.51
N TYR A 92 -7.70 12.77 -7.42
CA TYR A 92 -8.70 12.17 -8.29
C TYR A 92 -10.01 11.96 -7.56
N ASP A 93 -11.13 12.26 -8.22
CA ASP A 93 -12.45 11.95 -7.68
C ASP A 93 -12.82 10.47 -7.90
N LYS A 94 -13.96 10.05 -7.34
CA LYS A 94 -14.47 8.67 -7.47
C LYS A 94 -14.66 8.16 -8.90
N ASN A 95 -14.60 9.03 -9.90
CA ASN A 95 -14.73 8.67 -11.32
C ASN A 95 -13.37 8.64 -12.02
N GLY A 96 -12.26 8.76 -11.27
CA GLY A 96 -10.91 8.82 -11.82
C GLY A 96 -10.58 10.15 -12.53
N VAL A 97 -11.34 11.19 -12.26
CA VAL A 97 -11.10 12.51 -12.84
C VAL A 97 -10.27 13.35 -11.90
N MET A 98 -9.13 13.86 -12.39
CA MET A 98 -8.30 14.79 -11.63
C MET A 98 -9.10 16.06 -11.31
N LYS A 99 -9.43 16.26 -10.04
CA LYS A 99 -10.29 17.31 -9.56
C LYS A 99 -10.07 17.57 -8.08
N ASP A 100 -9.99 18.83 -7.68
CA ASP A 100 -10.07 19.22 -6.28
C ASP A 100 -11.50 19.03 -5.77
N TRP A 101 -11.71 17.99 -4.95
CA TRP A 101 -13.01 17.60 -4.41
C TRP A 101 -13.05 17.61 -2.87
N TRP A 102 -11.90 17.85 -2.25
CA TRP A 102 -11.80 17.96 -0.80
C TRP A 102 -12.35 19.30 -0.30
N SER A 103 -12.95 19.31 0.90
CA SER A 103 -13.21 20.57 1.57
C SER A 103 -11.90 21.24 1.99
N GLU A 104 -11.88 22.57 2.10
CA GLU A 104 -10.71 23.30 2.57
C GLU A 104 -10.26 22.82 3.96
N ALA A 105 -11.21 22.48 4.84
CA ALA A 105 -10.93 21.98 6.19
C ALA A 105 -10.27 20.58 6.17
N ASP A 106 -10.79 19.68 5.32
CA ASP A 106 -10.22 18.33 5.19
C ASP A 106 -8.84 18.39 4.54
N ALA A 107 -8.67 19.22 3.50
CA ALA A 107 -7.38 19.42 2.85
C ALA A 107 -6.33 20.00 3.81
N ALA A 108 -6.71 20.94 4.67
CA ALA A 108 -5.81 21.49 5.69
C ALA A 108 -5.40 20.46 6.73
N LYS A 109 -6.35 19.66 7.22
CA LYS A 109 -6.08 18.58 8.18
C LYS A 109 -5.21 17.48 7.57
N TYR A 110 -5.49 17.10 6.34
CA TYR A 110 -4.67 16.15 5.60
C TYR A 110 -3.23 16.62 5.49
N LYS A 111 -3.02 17.88 5.12
CA LYS A 111 -1.68 18.48 4.99
C LYS A 111 -0.92 18.45 6.31
N GLU A 112 -1.57 18.76 7.43
CA GLU A 112 -0.95 18.69 8.76
C GLU A 112 -0.50 17.27 9.09
N MET A 113 -1.38 16.27 8.90
CA MET A 113 -1.08 14.87 9.18
C MET A 113 0.01 14.31 8.27
N SER A 114 -0.02 14.66 6.98
CA SER A 114 0.99 14.25 6.00
C SER A 114 2.37 14.83 6.33
N GLN A 115 2.42 16.07 6.80
CA GLN A 115 3.67 16.70 7.21
C GLN A 115 4.28 16.01 8.44
N ASP A 116 3.47 15.66 9.44
CA ASP A 116 3.92 14.90 10.60
C ASP A 116 4.55 13.55 10.19
N LEU A 117 3.93 12.85 9.24
CA LEU A 117 4.41 11.58 8.72
C LEU A 117 5.71 11.74 7.92
N MET A 118 5.76 12.72 7.03
CA MET A 118 6.95 13.06 6.24
C MET A 118 8.15 13.38 7.15
N GLU A 119 7.94 14.17 8.22
CA GLU A 119 8.99 14.51 9.18
C GLU A 119 9.46 13.29 9.98
N LEU A 120 8.55 12.36 10.31
CA LEU A 120 8.87 11.12 10.99
C LEU A 120 9.82 10.27 10.12
N PHE A 121 9.46 10.03 8.87
CA PHE A 121 10.28 9.22 7.95
C PHE A 121 11.60 9.89 7.58
N SER A 122 11.63 11.21 7.48
CA SER A 122 12.87 11.96 7.23
C SER A 122 13.91 11.82 8.35
N LYS A 123 13.51 11.40 9.56
CA LYS A 123 14.40 11.08 10.68
C LYS A 123 14.93 9.65 10.63
N ALA A 124 14.29 8.78 9.86
CA ALA A 124 14.72 7.40 9.68
C ALA A 124 16.02 7.33 8.86
N THR A 125 16.85 6.35 9.17
CA THR A 125 18.10 6.13 8.44
C THR A 125 18.12 4.75 7.80
N TYR A 126 18.56 4.69 6.56
CA TYR A 126 18.74 3.44 5.83
C TYR A 126 20.10 3.44 5.11
N MET A 127 20.90 2.40 5.29
CA MET A 127 22.20 2.21 4.67
C MET A 127 23.17 3.41 4.83
N GLY A 128 23.04 4.16 5.93
CA GLY A 128 23.90 5.29 6.26
C GLY A 128 23.44 6.64 5.70
N GLY A 129 22.29 6.71 5.03
CA GLY A 129 21.63 7.94 4.61
C GLY A 129 20.27 8.12 5.30
N ASN A 130 19.74 9.33 5.29
CA ASN A 130 18.37 9.58 5.73
C ASN A 130 17.37 9.20 4.63
N VAL A 131 16.21 8.71 5.03
CA VAL A 131 15.09 8.49 4.11
C VAL A 131 14.58 9.87 3.64
N ASP A 132 14.23 9.99 2.37
CA ASP A 132 13.52 11.16 1.86
C ASP A 132 12.04 11.00 2.16
N GLY A 133 11.58 11.62 3.25
CA GLY A 133 10.21 11.50 3.72
C GLY A 133 9.17 12.13 2.80
N GLU A 134 9.55 13.11 1.97
CA GLU A 134 8.69 13.70 0.95
C GLU A 134 8.52 12.75 -0.23
N MET A 135 9.63 12.21 -0.75
CA MET A 135 9.63 11.26 -1.87
C MET A 135 8.87 9.96 -1.55
N THR A 136 8.88 9.53 -0.29
CA THR A 136 8.27 8.27 0.16
C THR A 136 6.88 8.47 0.77
N LEU A 137 6.32 9.67 0.73
CA LEU A 137 5.10 10.01 1.47
C LEU A 137 3.89 9.18 1.04
N SER A 138 3.67 9.00 -0.27
CA SER A 138 2.58 8.21 -0.83
C SER A 138 2.58 6.79 -0.27
N GLU A 139 3.71 6.10 -0.35
CA GLU A 139 3.88 4.73 0.14
C GLU A 139 3.73 4.65 1.67
N ASN A 140 4.25 5.63 2.41
CA ASN A 140 4.15 5.67 3.86
C ASN A 140 2.70 5.88 4.33
N ILE A 141 1.93 6.70 3.61
CA ILE A 141 0.50 6.88 3.86
C ILE A 141 -0.25 5.58 3.56
N ALA A 142 0.04 4.95 2.41
CA ALA A 142 -0.59 3.71 1.99
C ALA A 142 -0.30 2.56 2.97
N ASP A 143 0.93 2.41 3.43
CA ASP A 143 1.32 1.40 4.43
C ASP A 143 0.62 1.61 5.77
N LEU A 144 0.60 2.84 6.27
CA LEU A 144 -0.07 3.17 7.53
C LEU A 144 -1.58 2.89 7.45
N GLY A 145 -2.22 3.33 6.36
CA GLY A 145 -3.63 3.09 6.10
C GLY A 145 -3.92 1.59 5.95
N GLY A 146 -3.07 0.87 5.22
CA GLY A 146 -3.19 -0.56 5.00
C GLY A 146 -3.17 -1.38 6.27
N VAL A 147 -2.19 -1.13 7.13
CA VAL A 147 -2.10 -1.78 8.45
C VAL A 147 -3.29 -1.41 9.33
N SER A 148 -3.70 -0.14 9.34
CA SER A 148 -4.82 0.32 10.16
C SER A 148 -6.15 -0.33 9.75
N ILE A 149 -6.45 -0.36 8.46
CA ILE A 149 -7.67 -1.00 7.91
C ILE A 149 -7.69 -2.50 8.21
N ALA A 150 -6.58 -3.19 7.98
CA ALA A 150 -6.50 -4.62 8.23
C ALA A 150 -6.57 -4.97 9.73
N LEU A 151 -6.01 -4.11 10.58
CA LEU A 151 -6.09 -4.27 12.04
C LEU A 151 -7.53 -4.05 12.53
N GLU A 152 -8.23 -3.03 12.02
CA GLU A 152 -9.64 -2.81 12.34
C GLU A 152 -10.50 -4.01 11.95
N ALA A 153 -10.25 -4.61 10.77
CA ALA A 153 -10.91 -5.84 10.36
C ALA A 153 -10.69 -6.99 11.37
N LEU A 154 -9.47 -7.15 11.90
CA LEU A 154 -9.19 -8.12 12.96
C LEU A 154 -9.95 -7.80 14.25
N GLU A 155 -10.05 -6.54 14.62
CA GLU A 155 -10.80 -6.12 15.81
C GLU A 155 -12.30 -6.32 15.65
N MET A 156 -12.84 -6.15 14.45
CA MET A 156 -14.24 -6.53 14.16
C MET A 156 -14.48 -8.02 14.39
N GLU A 157 -13.53 -8.89 14.03
CA GLU A 157 -13.60 -10.33 14.34
C GLU A 157 -13.58 -10.59 15.86
N PHE A 158 -12.82 -9.79 16.62
CA PHE A 158 -12.83 -9.84 18.08
C PHE A 158 -14.17 -9.40 18.68
N ALA A 159 -14.76 -8.36 18.12
CA ALA A 159 -16.08 -7.88 18.54
C ALA A 159 -17.19 -8.90 18.21
N ALA A 160 -17.05 -9.61 17.11
CA ALA A 160 -17.95 -10.71 16.73
C ALA A 160 -17.81 -11.98 17.60
N GLY A 161 -16.89 -11.98 18.57
CA GLY A 161 -16.72 -13.08 19.53
C GLY A 161 -15.95 -14.29 18.98
N LYS A 162 -15.29 -14.17 17.83
CA LYS A 162 -14.51 -15.26 17.23
C LYS A 162 -13.25 -15.63 18.03
N TYR A 163 -12.79 -14.77 18.95
CA TYR A 163 -11.57 -14.98 19.73
C TYR A 163 -11.81 -14.88 21.23
N THR A 164 -11.21 -15.79 21.99
CA THR A 164 -11.12 -15.64 23.44
C THR A 164 -10.14 -14.55 23.81
N ALA A 165 -10.23 -14.00 25.03
CA ALA A 165 -9.31 -12.95 25.51
C ALA A 165 -7.83 -13.39 25.43
N ALA A 166 -7.51 -14.64 25.71
CA ALA A 166 -6.16 -15.19 25.58
C ALA A 166 -5.71 -15.31 24.12
N ALA A 167 -6.63 -15.64 23.20
CA ALA A 167 -6.34 -15.79 21.78
C ALA A 167 -6.08 -14.45 21.08
N LYS A 168 -6.72 -13.36 21.52
CA LYS A 168 -6.54 -12.01 20.95
C LYS A 168 -5.07 -11.58 20.97
N LYS A 169 -4.36 -11.76 22.07
CA LYS A 169 -2.93 -11.42 22.17
C LYS A 169 -2.09 -12.16 21.13
N ASN A 170 -2.38 -13.45 20.91
CA ASN A 170 -1.68 -14.23 19.91
C ASN A 170 -2.03 -13.79 18.49
N ALA A 171 -3.29 -13.45 18.24
CA ALA A 171 -3.76 -12.96 16.94
C ALA A 171 -3.06 -11.64 16.55
N TYR A 172 -2.92 -10.67 17.46
CA TYR A 172 -2.13 -9.47 17.21
C TYR A 172 -0.67 -9.81 16.88
N LYS A 173 -0.05 -10.72 17.65
CA LYS A 173 1.31 -11.14 17.37
C LYS A 173 1.44 -11.77 15.98
N GLU A 174 0.50 -12.62 15.58
CA GLU A 174 0.49 -13.25 14.26
C GLU A 174 0.31 -12.20 13.16
N PHE A 175 -0.60 -11.25 13.34
CA PHE A 175 -0.86 -10.14 12.42
C PHE A 175 0.42 -9.34 12.13
N PHE A 176 1.03 -8.77 13.16
CA PHE A 176 2.24 -7.96 12.99
C PHE A 176 3.45 -8.77 12.54
N THR A 177 3.55 -10.04 12.93
CA THR A 177 4.61 -10.92 12.43
C THR A 177 4.42 -11.18 10.93
N SER A 178 3.20 -11.41 10.46
CA SER A 178 2.90 -11.61 9.05
C SER A 178 3.24 -10.37 8.24
N TYR A 179 2.84 -9.19 8.69
CA TYR A 179 3.19 -7.92 8.05
C TYR A 179 4.71 -7.77 7.90
N ALA A 180 5.46 -7.92 9.00
CA ALA A 180 6.92 -7.83 8.96
C ALA A 180 7.59 -8.89 8.06
N VAL A 181 7.02 -10.10 7.98
CA VAL A 181 7.53 -11.17 7.11
C VAL A 181 7.24 -10.89 5.64
N SER A 182 6.08 -10.32 5.32
CA SER A 182 5.67 -9.98 3.95
C SER A 182 6.59 -8.93 3.34
N TRP A 183 6.99 -7.94 4.12
CA TRP A 183 7.87 -6.84 3.69
C TRP A 183 9.36 -7.08 3.93
N ARG A 184 9.72 -8.26 4.44
CA ARG A 184 11.12 -8.59 4.71
C ARG A 184 11.90 -8.71 3.40
N ASN A 185 12.80 -7.77 3.16
CA ASN A 185 13.69 -7.74 1.99
C ASN A 185 15.16 -7.87 2.39
N LYS A 186 16.02 -8.31 1.46
CA LYS A 186 17.47 -8.35 1.60
C LYS A 186 18.12 -7.87 0.32
N ASP A 187 18.44 -6.59 0.28
CA ASP A 187 19.12 -6.00 -0.86
C ASP A 187 20.65 -6.10 -0.76
N ARG A 188 21.31 -6.12 -1.92
CA ARG A 188 22.75 -5.92 -1.99
C ARG A 188 23.05 -4.44 -1.80
N ALA A 189 24.16 -4.09 -1.11
CA ALA A 189 24.54 -2.71 -0.81
C ALA A 189 24.44 -1.77 -2.03
N LYS A 190 24.93 -2.20 -3.19
CA LYS A 190 24.87 -1.41 -4.42
C LYS A 190 23.45 -1.15 -4.94
N LYS A 191 22.53 -2.08 -4.74
CA LYS A 191 21.11 -1.89 -5.11
C LYS A 191 20.43 -0.95 -4.14
N ALA A 192 20.74 -1.06 -2.85
CA ALA A 192 20.20 -0.18 -1.82
C ALA A 192 20.62 1.29 -2.03
N GLU A 193 21.89 1.57 -2.43
CA GLU A 193 22.32 2.91 -2.83
C GLU A 193 21.52 3.47 -4.01
N GLN A 194 21.15 2.63 -4.98
CA GLN A 194 20.32 3.02 -6.12
C GLN A 194 18.85 3.24 -5.71
N SER A 195 18.34 2.47 -4.76
CA SER A 195 16.96 2.59 -4.25
C SER A 195 16.75 3.84 -3.40
N GLN A 196 17.80 4.36 -2.74
CA GLN A 196 17.73 5.65 -2.06
C GLN A 196 17.51 6.83 -3.03
N ALA A 197 17.86 6.64 -4.30
CA ALA A 197 17.62 7.60 -5.38
C ALA A 197 16.33 7.31 -6.17
N ALA A 198 15.59 6.27 -5.82
CA ALA A 198 14.35 5.87 -6.48
C ALA A 198 13.15 6.15 -5.57
N PRO A 199 11.98 6.50 -6.12
CA PRO A 199 10.78 6.86 -5.35
C PRO A 199 10.18 5.73 -4.50
N GLU A 200 10.62 4.50 -4.67
CA GLU A 200 10.19 3.37 -3.85
C GLU A 200 11.12 3.22 -2.64
N ALA A 201 10.67 3.68 -1.48
CA ALA A 201 11.37 3.37 -0.24
C ALA A 201 11.34 1.86 -0.01
N PRO A 202 12.47 1.24 0.37
CA PRO A 202 12.42 -0.17 0.73
C PRO A 202 11.57 -0.32 2.00
N ALA A 203 10.42 -0.91 1.86
CA ALA A 203 9.67 -1.45 2.98
C ALA A 203 10.61 -2.38 3.78
N GLY A 204 10.87 -2.11 5.04
CA GLY A 204 11.65 -3.03 5.86
C GLY A 204 12.69 -2.44 6.80
N VAL A 205 12.73 -1.13 6.97
CA VAL A 205 13.61 -0.48 7.97
C VAL A 205 12.94 -0.36 9.34
N TYR A 206 11.62 -0.47 9.38
CA TYR A 206 10.85 -0.39 10.63
C TYR A 206 10.79 -1.73 11.35
N THR A 207 11.06 -1.70 12.65
CA THR A 207 10.77 -2.84 13.51
C THR A 207 9.26 -2.90 13.80
N VAL A 208 8.76 -4.08 14.16
CA VAL A 208 7.36 -4.24 14.59
C VAL A 208 7.04 -3.29 15.75
N GLU A 209 8.01 -3.04 16.63
CA GLU A 209 7.91 -2.11 17.75
C GLU A 209 7.75 -0.66 17.28
N ASP A 210 8.46 -0.25 16.24
CA ASP A 210 8.36 1.10 15.67
C ASP A 210 6.97 1.32 15.08
N ILE A 211 6.47 0.38 14.29
CA ILE A 211 5.11 0.42 13.71
C ILE A 211 4.04 0.49 14.80
N ILE A 212 4.16 -0.32 15.86
CA ILE A 212 3.22 -0.30 16.98
C ILE A 212 3.25 1.04 17.72
N GLN A 213 4.43 1.63 17.94
CA GLN A 213 4.55 2.93 18.58
C GLN A 213 3.90 4.03 17.72
N ASP A 214 4.09 3.98 16.40
CA ASP A 214 3.55 4.98 15.49
C ASP A 214 2.02 4.90 15.41
N ILE A 215 1.45 3.72 15.30
CA ILE A 215 0.01 3.50 15.38
C ILE A 215 -0.56 4.03 16.71
N GLN A 216 0.10 3.75 17.85
CA GLN A 216 -0.31 4.23 19.16
C GLN A 216 -0.18 5.75 19.32
N MET A 217 0.80 6.39 18.67
CA MET A 217 0.92 7.85 18.66
C MET A 217 -0.20 8.53 17.89
N LEU A 218 -0.57 7.96 16.74
CA LEU A 218 -1.66 8.47 15.90
C LEU A 218 -3.01 8.31 16.57
N ASP A 219 -3.26 7.18 17.24
CA ASP A 219 -4.47 6.94 18.03
C ASP A 219 -4.59 7.94 19.21
N ARG A 220 -3.49 8.25 19.93
CA ARG A 220 -3.47 9.27 20.97
C ARG A 220 -3.70 10.69 20.47
N LYS A 221 -3.27 11.01 19.23
CA LYS A 221 -3.56 12.31 18.62
C LYS A 221 -5.02 12.38 18.17
N SER A 222 -5.57 11.31 17.59
CA SER A 222 -6.96 11.23 17.14
C SER A 222 -7.95 11.35 18.32
N THR A 223 -7.66 10.72 19.46
CA THR A 223 -8.47 10.82 20.69
C THR A 223 -8.39 12.19 21.41
N ARG A 224 -7.42 13.04 21.09
CA ARG A 224 -7.34 14.42 21.61
C ARG A 224 -8.09 15.44 20.75
N LEU A 225 -8.60 15.04 19.59
CA LEU A 225 -9.32 15.90 18.63
C LEU A 225 -10.86 15.68 18.67
N ASN A 226 -11.35 14.79 19.52
CA ASN A 226 -12.73 14.60 19.93
C ASN A 226 -12.92 15.15 21.35
#